data_af3c60fe21426fce5d5d2f8b4db5f660
#
_entry.id   af3c60fe21426fce5d5d2f8b4db5f660
#
_cell.length_a   1.000
_cell.length_b   1.000
_cell.length_c   1.000
_cell.angle_alpha   90.00
_cell.angle_beta   90.00
_cell.angle_gamma   90.00
#
_symmetry.space_group_name_H-M   'P 1'
#
loop_
_entity.id
_entity.type
_entity.pdbx_description
1 polymer ?
#
loop_
_entity_poly.entity_id
_entity_poly.type
_entity_poly.pdbx_seq_one_letter_code
_entity_poly.pdbx_strand_id
1 'polypeptide(L)'
;MADSKFYLGRLVDAKTAKPTTNPVLYDPADLTTHAVVTGMTGSGKTGLCVALLEEAALQGVPAIIIDPKGDLTNLLLHFPDLLPQDFQPWIDPEMARRAGKTLEAAADEASSAWGSGLTEWGIGTERLLALKNA
;
A
#
# COMPACT_ATOMS: atom_id res chain seq x y z
N MET A 1 -2.66 -23.23 -13.91
CA MET A 1 -2.25 -22.06 -13.13
C MET A 1 -3.51 -21.23 -12.97
N ALA A 2 -3.98 -20.99 -11.74
CA ALA A 2 -5.15 -20.16 -11.52
C ALA A 2 -4.82 -18.77 -12.06
N ASP A 3 -5.77 -18.13 -12.77
CA ASP A 3 -5.71 -16.75 -13.24
C ASP A 3 -5.56 -15.82 -12.01
N SER A 4 -4.33 -15.65 -11.54
CA SER A 4 -4.05 -14.76 -10.42
C SER A 4 -4.02 -13.33 -10.95
N LYS A 5 -5.16 -12.65 -10.85
CA LYS A 5 -5.28 -11.24 -11.23
C LYS A 5 -4.75 -10.34 -10.11
N PHE A 6 -4.17 -9.22 -10.48
CA PHE A 6 -3.72 -8.18 -9.55
C PHE A 6 -4.93 -7.47 -8.93
N TYR A 7 -4.98 -7.40 -7.63
CA TYR A 7 -6.00 -6.63 -6.91
C TYR A 7 -5.57 -5.18 -6.77
N LEU A 8 -6.22 -4.27 -7.47
CA LEU A 8 -5.88 -2.85 -7.47
C LEU A 8 -6.79 -1.99 -6.56
N GLY A 9 -7.80 -2.58 -5.95
CA GLY A 9 -8.74 -1.87 -5.09
C GLY A 9 -10.19 -2.29 -5.31
N ARG A 10 -11.13 -1.39 -5.06
CA ARG A 10 -12.56 -1.61 -5.19
C ARG A 10 -13.19 -0.57 -6.10
N LEU A 11 -14.25 -0.95 -6.79
CA LEU A 11 -15.07 0.00 -7.55
C LEU A 11 -15.69 1.02 -6.60
N VAL A 12 -15.75 2.26 -7.04
CA VAL A 12 -16.42 3.36 -6.33
C VAL A 12 -17.82 3.55 -6.93
N ASP A 13 -18.82 3.58 -6.08
CA ASP A 13 -20.19 3.93 -6.49
C ASP A 13 -20.24 5.42 -6.90
N ALA A 14 -20.65 5.68 -8.14
CA ALA A 14 -20.63 7.03 -8.71
C ALA A 14 -21.61 8.01 -8.02
N LYS A 15 -22.63 7.51 -7.33
CA LYS A 15 -23.64 8.35 -6.67
C LYS A 15 -23.23 8.70 -5.24
N THR A 16 -22.64 7.75 -4.53
CA THR A 16 -22.29 7.90 -3.11
C THR A 16 -20.82 8.26 -2.90
N ALA A 17 -20.00 8.14 -3.94
CA ALA A 17 -18.53 8.28 -3.89
C ALA A 17 -17.87 7.36 -2.85
N LYS A 18 -18.50 6.22 -2.51
CA LYS A 18 -17.98 5.25 -1.55
C LYS A 18 -17.48 4.00 -2.26
N PRO A 19 -16.43 3.35 -1.72
CA PRO A 19 -16.00 2.04 -2.21
C PRO A 19 -17.12 1.01 -2.06
N THR A 20 -17.26 0.18 -3.07
CA THR A 20 -18.17 -0.99 -3.06
C THR A 20 -17.42 -2.23 -2.60
N THR A 21 -18.11 -3.36 -2.53
CA THR A 21 -17.48 -4.68 -2.28
C THR A 21 -16.86 -5.29 -3.54
N ASN A 22 -17.09 -4.71 -4.74
CA ASN A 22 -16.62 -5.25 -6.00
C ASN A 22 -15.13 -4.93 -6.21
N PRO A 23 -14.25 -5.94 -6.34
CA PRO A 23 -12.83 -5.71 -6.56
C PRO A 23 -12.56 -5.18 -7.97
N VAL A 24 -11.54 -4.36 -8.10
CA VAL A 24 -10.91 -4.02 -9.38
C VAL A 24 -9.73 -4.97 -9.57
N LEU A 25 -9.87 -5.86 -10.54
CA LEU A 25 -8.88 -6.87 -10.87
C LEU A 25 -8.23 -6.53 -12.21
N TYR A 26 -6.90 -6.59 -12.25
CA TYR A 26 -6.10 -6.32 -13.45
C TYR A 26 -5.41 -7.62 -13.91
N ASP A 27 -5.38 -7.85 -15.22
CA ASP A 27 -4.72 -9.02 -15.78
C ASP A 27 -3.23 -8.74 -15.94
N PRO A 28 -2.32 -9.49 -15.27
CA PRO A 28 -0.88 -9.28 -15.41
C PRO A 28 -0.38 -9.50 -16.84
N ALA A 29 -1.08 -10.25 -17.67
CA ALA A 29 -0.73 -10.40 -19.08
C ALA A 29 -0.76 -9.08 -19.86
N ASP A 30 -1.56 -8.11 -19.42
CA ASP A 30 -1.62 -6.77 -20.01
C ASP A 30 -0.36 -5.93 -19.73
N LEU A 31 0.49 -6.33 -18.76
CA LEU A 31 1.77 -5.67 -18.46
C LEU A 31 2.85 -5.93 -19.53
N THR A 32 2.59 -6.76 -20.51
CA THR A 32 3.48 -6.93 -21.68
C THR A 32 3.50 -5.69 -22.60
N THR A 33 2.62 -4.71 -22.34
CA THR A 33 2.54 -3.45 -23.05
C THR A 33 2.89 -2.28 -22.11
N HIS A 34 2.83 -1.04 -22.63
CA HIS A 34 3.12 0.14 -21.86
C HIS A 34 1.85 0.65 -21.15
N ALA A 35 2.02 1.15 -19.93
CA ALA A 35 0.97 1.86 -19.20
C ALA A 35 1.47 3.23 -18.74
N VAL A 36 0.58 4.18 -18.60
CA VAL A 36 0.88 5.53 -18.08
C VAL A 36 -0.12 5.86 -16.97
N VAL A 37 0.40 6.22 -15.80
CA VAL A 37 -0.41 6.69 -14.68
C VAL A 37 -0.35 8.21 -14.60
N THR A 38 -1.47 8.86 -14.87
CA THR A 38 -1.57 10.33 -14.89
C THR A 38 -2.59 10.82 -13.86
N GLY A 39 -2.42 12.04 -13.37
CA GLY A 39 -3.34 12.66 -12.42
C GLY A 39 -2.70 13.85 -11.71
N MET A 40 -3.51 14.65 -11.01
CA MET A 40 -3.04 15.77 -10.20
C MET A 40 -2.27 15.31 -8.97
N THR A 41 -1.55 16.23 -8.34
CA THR A 41 -0.92 15.98 -7.02
C THR A 41 -1.99 15.58 -6.00
N GLY A 42 -1.72 14.54 -5.21
CA GLY A 42 -2.67 14.01 -4.22
C GLY A 42 -3.75 13.08 -4.79
N SER A 43 -3.78 12.80 -6.10
CA SER A 43 -4.78 11.91 -6.72
C SER A 43 -4.54 10.39 -6.52
N GLY A 44 -3.49 10.00 -5.80
CA GLY A 44 -3.19 8.59 -5.53
C GLY A 44 -2.33 7.87 -6.58
N LYS A 45 -1.68 8.59 -7.53
CA LYS A 45 -0.84 7.97 -8.56
C LYS A 45 0.24 7.04 -7.99
N THR A 46 0.99 7.54 -7.02
CA THR A 46 2.06 6.76 -6.35
C THR A 46 1.48 5.53 -5.67
N GLY A 47 0.33 5.68 -4.98
CA GLY A 47 -0.37 4.55 -4.34
C GLY A 47 -0.80 3.47 -5.34
N LEU A 48 -1.28 3.86 -6.54
CA LEU A 48 -1.62 2.90 -7.59
C LEU A 48 -0.37 2.17 -8.12
N CYS A 49 0.75 2.89 -8.29
CA CYS A 49 2.02 2.26 -8.69
C CYS A 49 2.53 1.28 -7.62
N VAL A 50 2.44 1.66 -6.34
CA VAL A 50 2.80 0.77 -5.22
C VAL A 50 1.93 -0.48 -5.24
N ALA A 51 0.61 -0.35 -5.37
CA ALA A 51 -0.30 -1.50 -5.43
C ALA A 51 0.04 -2.46 -6.58
N LEU A 52 0.36 -1.93 -7.78
CA LEU A 52 0.80 -2.75 -8.91
C LEU A 52 2.10 -3.50 -8.63
N LEU A 53 3.08 -2.85 -8.00
CA LEU A 53 4.37 -3.44 -7.68
C LEU A 53 4.25 -4.50 -6.58
N GLU A 54 3.43 -4.27 -5.56
CA GLU A 54 3.14 -5.24 -4.51
C GLU A 54 2.44 -6.48 -5.07
N GLU A 55 1.46 -6.31 -5.95
CA GLU A 55 0.81 -7.43 -6.63
C GLU A 55 1.79 -8.22 -7.51
N ALA A 56 2.67 -7.53 -8.23
CA ALA A 56 3.71 -8.18 -9.02
C ALA A 56 4.65 -9.02 -8.14
N ALA A 57 5.10 -8.46 -7.00
CA ALA A 57 5.93 -9.16 -6.04
C ALA A 57 5.23 -10.41 -5.48
N LEU A 58 3.97 -10.28 -5.04
CA LEU A 58 3.17 -11.39 -4.52
C LEU A 58 3.01 -12.55 -5.54
N GLN A 59 3.08 -12.25 -6.82
CA GLN A 59 2.98 -13.26 -7.89
C GLN A 59 4.34 -13.67 -8.45
N GLY A 60 5.43 -13.23 -7.84
CA GLY A 60 6.80 -13.57 -8.28
C GLY A 60 7.19 -12.95 -9.62
N VAL A 61 6.54 -11.86 -10.02
CA VAL A 61 6.88 -11.12 -11.25
C VAL A 61 8.02 -10.15 -10.92
N PRO A 62 9.22 -10.30 -11.54
CA PRO A 62 10.34 -9.42 -11.26
C PRO A 62 10.07 -8.01 -11.80
N ALA A 63 10.47 -7.00 -11.03
CA ALA A 63 10.32 -5.60 -11.41
C ALA A 63 11.64 -4.83 -11.30
N ILE A 64 11.88 -3.91 -12.24
CA ILE A 64 12.96 -2.93 -12.17
C ILE A 64 12.32 -1.56 -11.97
N ILE A 65 12.61 -0.92 -10.83
CA ILE A 65 12.03 0.35 -10.44
C ILE A 65 13.06 1.45 -10.63
N ILE A 66 12.74 2.43 -11.49
CA ILE A 66 13.55 3.64 -11.68
C ILE A 66 12.79 4.78 -11.01
N ASP A 67 13.24 5.17 -9.82
CA ASP A 67 12.59 6.17 -8.97
C ASP A 67 13.51 7.37 -8.68
N PRO A 68 13.61 8.34 -9.60
CA PRO A 68 14.48 9.51 -9.42
C PRO A 68 14.06 10.42 -8.25
N LYS A 69 12.80 10.30 -7.79
CA LYS A 69 12.24 11.13 -6.73
C LYS A 69 12.36 10.50 -5.35
N GLY A 70 12.47 9.17 -5.28
CA GLY A 70 12.57 8.43 -4.02
C GLY A 70 11.23 8.23 -3.30
N ASP A 71 10.09 8.36 -3.98
CA ASP A 71 8.75 8.20 -3.40
C ASP A 71 8.38 6.72 -3.15
N LEU A 72 9.05 5.78 -3.82
CA LEU A 72 8.73 4.35 -3.80
C LEU A 72 9.59 3.54 -2.82
N THR A 73 10.54 4.17 -2.13
CA THR A 73 11.43 3.48 -1.17
C THR A 73 10.66 2.81 -0.03
N ASN A 74 9.50 3.37 0.36
CA ASN A 74 8.63 2.80 1.40
C ASN A 74 8.05 1.43 1.01
N LEU A 75 8.10 1.04 -0.26
CA LEU A 75 7.72 -0.28 -0.73
C LEU A 75 8.55 -1.41 -0.06
N LEU A 76 9.74 -1.08 0.44
CA LEU A 76 10.62 -2.04 1.13
C LEU A 76 10.32 -2.18 2.63
N LEU A 77 9.39 -1.39 3.18
CA LEU A 77 9.02 -1.42 4.59
C LEU A 77 7.79 -2.29 4.79
N HIS A 78 7.98 -3.43 5.44
CA HIS A 78 6.91 -4.38 5.72
C HIS A 78 6.82 -4.67 7.21
N PHE A 79 5.67 -4.42 7.82
CA PHE A 79 5.36 -4.65 9.23
C PHE A 79 4.16 -5.60 9.36
N PRO A 80 4.35 -6.93 9.15
CA PRO A 80 3.23 -7.88 9.10
C PRO A 80 2.38 -7.92 10.37
N ASP A 81 3.03 -7.73 11.53
CA ASP A 81 2.37 -7.77 12.83
C ASP A 81 1.79 -6.41 13.23
N LEU A 82 2.07 -5.35 12.46
CA LEU A 82 1.62 -3.99 12.70
C LEU A 82 1.89 -3.52 14.15
N LEU A 83 3.01 -3.93 14.76
CA LEU A 83 3.32 -3.55 16.12
C LEU A 83 3.83 -2.11 16.19
N PRO A 84 3.45 -1.31 17.21
CA PRO A 84 3.91 0.07 17.35
C PRO A 84 5.43 0.22 17.31
N GLN A 85 6.16 -0.73 17.86
CA GLN A 85 7.63 -0.75 17.87
C GLN A 85 8.24 -0.84 16.47
N ASP A 86 7.52 -1.41 15.48
CA ASP A 86 7.99 -1.50 14.10
C ASP A 86 7.88 -0.13 13.40
N PHE A 87 6.91 0.68 13.80
CA PHE A 87 6.70 2.04 13.26
C PHE A 87 7.60 3.08 13.92
N GLN A 88 7.93 2.91 15.20
CA GLN A 88 8.64 3.91 16.01
C GLN A 88 9.93 4.45 15.37
N PRO A 89 10.82 3.63 14.73
CA PRO A 89 12.02 4.13 14.07
C PRO A 89 11.75 5.05 12.86
N TRP A 90 10.55 5.01 12.33
CA TRP A 90 10.12 5.74 11.13
C TRP A 90 9.27 6.96 11.44
N ILE A 91 8.94 7.19 12.71
CA ILE A 91 8.22 8.38 13.16
C ILE A 91 9.16 9.59 13.11
N ASP A 92 8.73 10.65 12.44
CA ASP A 92 9.43 11.93 12.47
C ASP A 92 9.28 12.58 13.85
N PRO A 93 10.39 12.76 14.61
CA PRO A 93 10.34 13.34 15.96
C PRO A 93 9.80 14.77 15.98
N GLU A 94 10.10 15.56 14.93
CA GLU A 94 9.62 16.94 14.83
C GLU A 94 8.10 16.99 14.61
N MET A 95 7.57 16.11 13.78
CA MET A 95 6.12 16.01 13.57
C MET A 95 5.40 15.55 14.82
N ALA A 96 5.93 14.54 15.54
CA ALA A 96 5.37 14.08 16.81
C ALA A 96 5.35 15.21 17.84
N ARG A 97 6.46 15.94 17.99
CA ARG A 97 6.58 17.08 18.92
C ARG A 97 5.57 18.19 18.59
N ARG A 98 5.42 18.54 17.31
CA ARG A 98 4.44 19.57 16.86
C ARG A 98 3.00 19.14 17.14
N ALA A 99 2.72 17.84 17.09
CA ALA A 99 1.42 17.27 17.45
C ALA A 99 1.21 17.09 18.96
N GLY A 100 2.20 17.46 19.80
CA GLY A 100 2.14 17.28 21.26
C GLY A 100 2.21 15.82 21.71
N LYS A 101 2.82 14.95 20.92
CA LYS A 101 2.88 13.50 21.16
C LYS A 101 4.31 13.04 21.46
N THR A 102 4.43 11.96 22.25
CA THR A 102 5.68 11.20 22.34
C THR A 102 5.87 10.34 21.10
N LEU A 103 7.08 9.84 20.86
CA LEU A 103 7.35 8.92 19.74
C LEU A 103 6.52 7.63 19.87
N GLU A 104 6.38 7.11 21.08
CA GLU A 104 5.58 5.94 21.38
C GLU A 104 4.10 6.16 21.03
N ALA A 105 3.52 7.27 21.51
CA ALA A 105 2.12 7.60 21.23
C ALA A 105 1.86 7.81 19.71
N ALA A 106 2.83 8.38 18.99
CA ALA A 106 2.72 8.53 17.54
C ALA A 106 2.85 7.19 16.81
N ALA A 107 3.68 6.28 17.31
CA ALA A 107 3.83 4.94 16.76
C ALA A 107 2.57 4.08 17.01
N ASP A 108 1.97 4.16 18.21
CA ASP A 108 0.70 3.50 18.53
C ASP A 108 -0.43 3.96 17.61
N GLU A 109 -0.52 5.26 17.38
CA GLU A 109 -1.50 5.83 16.47
C GLU A 109 -1.29 5.37 15.02
N ALA A 110 -0.04 5.38 14.54
CA ALA A 110 0.31 4.91 13.20
C ALA A 110 -0.06 3.42 13.03
N SER A 111 0.34 2.57 13.96
CA SER A 111 0.01 1.14 13.99
C SER A 111 -1.50 0.91 13.93
N SER A 112 -2.26 1.60 14.79
CA SER A 112 -3.73 1.50 14.87
C SER A 112 -4.40 1.99 13.57
N ALA A 113 -3.92 3.09 12.99
CA ALA A 113 -4.46 3.65 11.76
C ALA A 113 -4.23 2.68 10.57
N TRP A 114 -3.02 2.12 10.47
CA TRP A 114 -2.70 1.12 9.44
C TRP A 114 -3.54 -0.14 9.62
N GLY A 115 -3.64 -0.68 10.84
CA GLY A 115 -4.45 -1.87 11.12
C GLY A 115 -5.92 -1.68 10.76
N SER A 116 -6.51 -0.54 11.12
CA SER A 116 -7.90 -0.22 10.79
C SER A 116 -8.09 -0.07 9.28
N GLY A 117 -7.19 0.67 8.61
CA GLY A 117 -7.27 0.88 7.17
C GLY A 117 -7.16 -0.43 6.38
N LEU A 118 -6.19 -1.27 6.69
CA LEU A 118 -6.00 -2.56 6.02
C LEU A 118 -7.21 -3.48 6.25
N THR A 119 -7.74 -3.53 7.47
CA THR A 119 -8.92 -4.33 7.82
C THR A 119 -10.15 -3.89 7.01
N GLU A 120 -10.36 -2.59 6.85
CA GLU A 120 -11.46 -2.05 6.03
C GLU A 120 -11.38 -2.54 4.59
N TRP A 121 -10.17 -2.70 4.05
CA TRP A 121 -9.93 -3.21 2.70
C TRP A 121 -9.87 -4.75 2.62
N GLY A 122 -10.01 -5.46 3.74
CA GLY A 122 -9.94 -6.92 3.79
C GLY A 122 -8.52 -7.47 3.63
N ILE A 123 -7.51 -6.64 3.96
CA ILE A 123 -6.10 -7.03 3.90
C ILE A 123 -5.69 -7.48 5.31
N GLY A 124 -5.43 -8.77 5.47
CA GLY A 124 -5.02 -9.37 6.74
C GLY A 124 -3.51 -9.60 6.85
N THR A 125 -3.08 -10.00 8.03
CA THR A 125 -1.67 -10.30 8.38
C THR A 125 -1.04 -11.33 7.43
N GLU A 126 -1.79 -12.33 6.99
CA GLU A 126 -1.32 -13.36 6.06
C GLU A 126 -0.80 -12.73 4.74
N ARG A 127 -1.53 -11.76 4.20
CA ARG A 127 -1.12 -11.06 2.98
C ARG A 127 0.09 -10.17 3.21
N LEU A 128 0.17 -9.50 4.35
CA LEU A 128 1.33 -8.68 4.72
C LEU A 128 2.59 -9.53 4.89
N LEU A 129 2.45 -10.71 5.49
CA LEU A 129 3.55 -11.67 5.63
C LEU A 129 3.98 -12.23 4.28
N ALA A 130 3.03 -12.54 3.38
CA ALA A 130 3.33 -12.97 2.03
C ALA A 130 4.14 -11.90 1.27
N LEU A 131 3.73 -10.63 1.38
CA LEU A 131 4.44 -9.52 0.75
C LEU A 131 5.85 -9.31 1.32
N LYS A 132 6.03 -9.47 2.64
CA LYS A 132 7.35 -9.42 3.28
C LYS A 132 8.32 -10.48 2.74
N ASN A 133 7.79 -11.63 2.32
CA ASN A 133 8.57 -12.78 1.87
C ASN A 133 8.71 -12.84 0.33
N ALA A 134 8.06 -11.95 -0.38
CA ALA A 134 8.14 -11.84 -1.83
C ALA A 134 9.37 -11.04 -2.26
#